data_9177a0a729e7145f7bde0324bbd39f66
#
_entry.id   9177a0a729e7145f7bde0324bbd39f66
#
_cell.length_a   1.000
_cell.length_b   1.000
_cell.length_c   1.000
_cell.angle_alpha   90.00
_cell.angle_beta   90.00
_cell.angle_gamma   90.00
#
_symmetry.space_group_name_H-M   'P 1'
#
loop_
_entity.id
_entity.type
_entity.pdbx_description
1 polymer ?
#
loop_
_entity_poly.entity_id
_entity_poly.type
_entity_poly.pdbx_seq_one_letter_code
_entity_poly.pdbx_strand_id
1 'polypeptide(L)'
;MVAVLLVPCLAIVGPAGCGVGSSDAGVREAGQESTLTVLAASSLTDAFGELTKIFEEQNPDTEVRASFESSSTLLTQIQQGAPADVFASAAQDEMDEAAKDGLVAGKPKIFVKNREVIIVPVANPANIERFRDVAKPDVRLVLAEDGVPAADYALKILGKANAEYGSGFEQDVLSNVVSREADVRAAVNRVVVSDADATFGYASDYTPDIRNRTKVVQIPPDLNIVATYPIAALEDAENPDLARDWVSLVTSEEGQRVLEEWGLEPAV
;
A
#
# COMPACT_ATOMS: atom_id res chain seq x y z
N MET A 1 -44.16 40.89 39.62
CA MET A 1 -43.42 42.13 40.00
C MET A 1 -42.05 42.02 39.35
N VAL A 2 -41.86 42.82 38.33
CA VAL A 2 -40.68 42.88 37.47
C VAL A 2 -39.78 43.99 38.02
N ALA A 3 -38.51 43.71 38.22
CA ALA A 3 -37.51 44.73 38.49
C ALA A 3 -36.46 44.73 37.38
N VAL A 4 -36.51 45.75 36.54
CA VAL A 4 -35.55 46.09 35.50
C VAL A 4 -34.49 46.97 36.16
N LEU A 5 -33.20 46.62 36.05
CA LEU A 5 -32.06 47.47 36.42
C LEU A 5 -31.32 47.89 35.14
N LEU A 6 -31.45 49.16 34.81
CA LEU A 6 -30.64 49.89 33.83
C LEU A 6 -29.29 50.25 34.45
N VAL A 7 -28.20 50.03 33.70
CA VAL A 7 -26.87 50.59 34.00
C VAL A 7 -26.38 51.39 32.79
N PRO A 8 -25.88 52.60 32.95
CA PRO A 8 -25.62 53.56 31.87
C PRO A 8 -24.23 53.31 31.18
N CYS A 9 -24.22 53.59 29.87
CA CYS A 9 -23.01 53.74 29.05
C CYS A 9 -22.13 54.93 29.52
N LEU A 10 -20.85 54.63 29.66
CA LEU A 10 -19.84 55.69 29.78
C LEU A 10 -18.93 55.60 28.52
N ALA A 11 -19.05 56.62 27.66
CA ALA A 11 -18.21 56.81 26.49
C ALA A 11 -16.90 57.46 26.92
N ILE A 12 -15.77 56.83 26.61
CA ILE A 12 -14.42 57.42 26.69
C ILE A 12 -13.90 57.61 25.29
N VAL A 13 -13.75 58.83 24.87
CA VAL A 13 -13.06 59.30 23.66
C VAL A 13 -11.58 59.45 24.03
N GLY A 14 -10.68 58.77 23.33
CA GLY A 14 -9.22 58.91 23.43
C GLY A 14 -8.58 58.98 22.05
N PRO A 15 -7.43 59.65 21.89
CA PRO A 15 -7.00 60.29 20.67
C PRO A 15 -6.30 59.42 19.66
N ALA A 16 -6.37 59.85 18.40
CA ALA A 16 -5.67 59.34 17.25
C ALA A 16 -4.15 59.39 17.42
N GLY A 17 -3.49 58.24 17.25
CA GLY A 17 -2.04 58.11 17.10
C GLY A 17 -1.73 57.52 15.72
N CYS A 18 -1.08 58.31 14.87
CA CYS A 18 -0.54 57.89 13.58
C CYS A 18 0.71 57.04 13.76
N GLY A 19 0.81 56.01 12.91
CA GLY A 19 2.09 55.64 12.33
C GLY A 19 2.76 54.42 12.92
N VAL A 20 2.95 53.45 12.10
CA VAL A 20 4.19 52.81 11.66
C VAL A 20 3.79 51.48 11.02
N GLY A 21 4.10 51.33 9.77
CA GLY A 21 3.92 50.08 9.04
C GLY A 21 4.74 48.97 9.69
N SER A 22 4.03 47.99 10.23
CA SER A 22 4.59 46.68 10.55
C SER A 22 4.39 45.82 9.35
N SER A 23 5.49 45.48 8.68
CA SER A 23 5.59 44.33 7.79
C SER A 23 5.01 43.10 8.51
N ASP A 24 3.90 42.67 8.03
CA ASP A 24 3.27 41.41 8.41
C ASP A 24 4.15 40.24 7.95
N ALA A 25 5.21 40.01 8.73
CA ALA A 25 5.91 38.74 8.68
C ALA A 25 4.94 37.75 9.35
N GLY A 26 4.25 36.97 8.53
CA GLY A 26 3.33 35.96 8.99
C GLY A 26 3.98 35.11 10.08
N VAL A 27 3.54 35.36 11.30
CA VAL A 27 3.79 34.46 12.42
C VAL A 27 3.07 33.14 12.03
N ARG A 28 3.82 32.14 11.55
CA ARG A 28 3.33 30.79 11.53
C ARG A 28 3.00 30.44 12.97
N GLU A 29 1.73 30.19 13.24
CA GLU A 29 1.32 29.62 14.52
C GLU A 29 2.10 28.32 14.70
N ALA A 30 2.94 28.28 15.72
CA ALA A 30 3.66 27.09 16.10
C ALA A 30 2.63 26.05 16.61
N GLY A 31 2.52 24.88 15.94
CA GLY A 31 2.02 23.69 16.57
C GLY A 31 0.65 23.17 16.13
N GLN A 32 0.25 23.26 14.87
CA GLN A 32 -0.77 22.36 14.38
C GLN A 32 -0.07 21.18 13.67
N GLU A 33 0.02 20.05 14.36
CA GLU A 33 0.50 18.80 13.75
C GLU A 33 -0.43 18.46 12.58
N SER A 34 0.14 18.34 11.40
CA SER A 34 -0.57 17.88 10.20
C SER A 34 -0.54 16.36 10.17
N THR A 35 -1.61 15.73 9.71
CA THR A 35 -1.62 14.27 9.51
C THR A 35 -1.71 13.97 8.03
N LEU A 36 -0.85 13.08 7.54
CA LEU A 36 -0.94 12.50 6.20
C LEU A 36 -1.43 11.06 6.31
N THR A 37 -2.60 10.78 5.75
CA THR A 37 -3.18 9.43 5.75
C THR A 37 -2.89 8.72 4.43
N VAL A 38 -2.12 7.63 4.50
CA VAL A 38 -1.68 6.85 3.33
C VAL A 38 -2.34 5.46 3.37
N LEU A 39 -3.12 5.13 2.35
CA LEU A 39 -3.65 3.79 2.14
C LEU A 39 -2.80 3.08 1.09
N ALA A 40 -2.13 1.99 1.45
CA ALA A 40 -1.18 1.30 0.60
C ALA A 40 -1.35 -0.22 0.64
N ALA A 41 -1.09 -0.87 -0.49
CA ALA A 41 -1.12 -2.33 -0.57
C ALA A 41 -0.21 -2.97 0.48
N SER A 42 -0.63 -4.09 1.07
CA SER A 42 0.08 -4.78 2.17
C SER A 42 1.52 -5.18 1.82
N SER A 43 1.82 -5.46 0.55
CA SER A 43 3.17 -5.73 0.04
C SER A 43 4.13 -4.53 0.11
N LEU A 44 3.61 -3.31 0.36
CA LEU A 44 4.39 -2.07 0.53
C LEU A 44 4.75 -1.78 1.99
N THR A 45 4.29 -2.57 2.96
CA THR A 45 4.38 -2.29 4.40
C THR A 45 5.78 -1.86 4.84
N ASP A 46 6.79 -2.65 4.49
CA ASP A 46 8.15 -2.41 4.99
C ASP A 46 8.81 -1.20 4.31
N ALA A 47 8.69 -1.13 2.98
CA ALA A 47 9.24 -0.02 2.19
C ALA A 47 8.58 1.32 2.57
N PHE A 48 7.25 1.35 2.70
CA PHE A 48 6.53 2.56 3.10
C PHE A 48 6.75 2.91 4.57
N GLY A 49 6.97 1.92 5.43
CA GLY A 49 7.40 2.15 6.82
C GLY A 49 8.75 2.86 6.94
N GLU A 50 9.68 2.61 6.00
CA GLU A 50 10.94 3.35 5.90
C GLU A 50 10.74 4.74 5.29
N LEU A 51 9.97 4.85 4.21
CA LEU A 51 9.62 6.13 3.58
C LEU A 51 8.86 7.05 4.55
N THR A 52 8.03 6.51 5.44
CA THR A 52 7.36 7.28 6.51
C THR A 52 8.37 8.01 7.38
N LYS A 53 9.41 7.32 7.85
CA LYS A 53 10.45 7.95 8.67
C LYS A 53 11.17 9.06 7.93
N ILE A 54 11.54 8.82 6.67
CA ILE A 54 12.20 9.83 5.82
C ILE A 54 11.29 11.05 5.63
N PHE A 55 10.00 10.82 5.37
CA PHE A 55 9.04 11.90 5.17
C PHE A 55 8.85 12.74 6.43
N GLU A 56 8.70 12.12 7.60
CA GLU A 56 8.54 12.80 8.88
C GLU A 56 9.82 13.56 9.29
N GLU A 57 11.01 13.02 8.97
CA GLU A 57 12.27 13.75 9.17
C GLU A 57 12.37 15.01 8.30
N GLN A 58 11.83 14.97 7.07
CA GLN A 58 11.77 16.11 6.17
C GLN A 58 10.63 17.08 6.51
N ASN A 59 9.60 16.62 7.23
CA ASN A 59 8.41 17.36 7.62
C ASN A 59 8.12 17.20 9.13
N PRO A 60 8.90 17.84 10.03
CA PRO A 60 8.86 17.59 11.48
C PRO A 60 7.50 17.84 12.16
N ASP A 61 6.62 18.64 11.55
CA ASP A 61 5.28 18.95 12.06
C ASP A 61 4.20 18.04 11.44
N THR A 62 4.60 16.93 10.78
CA THR A 62 3.68 15.99 10.10
C THR A 62 3.80 14.59 10.67
N GLU A 63 2.67 13.99 11.04
CA GLU A 63 2.52 12.55 11.35
C GLU A 63 2.01 11.82 10.10
N VAL A 64 2.66 10.74 9.68
CA VAL A 64 2.16 9.87 8.60
C VAL A 64 1.44 8.66 9.20
N ARG A 65 0.16 8.53 8.90
CA ARG A 65 -0.68 7.38 9.27
C ARG A 65 -0.87 6.48 8.06
N ALA A 66 -0.08 5.42 7.98
CA ALA A 66 -0.18 4.45 6.91
C ALA A 66 -1.04 3.24 7.34
N SER A 67 -1.98 2.85 6.48
CA SER A 67 -2.76 1.61 6.62
C SER A 67 -2.43 0.68 5.47
N PHE A 68 -2.22 -0.60 5.78
CA PHE A 68 -1.76 -1.60 4.82
C PHE A 68 -2.75 -2.77 4.77
N GLU A 69 -3.44 -2.91 3.64
CA GLU A 69 -4.40 -3.98 3.39
C GLU A 69 -4.36 -4.41 1.91
N SER A 70 -5.28 -5.27 1.46
CA SER A 70 -5.41 -5.54 0.03
C SER A 70 -5.84 -4.28 -0.72
N SER A 71 -5.36 -4.09 -1.95
CA SER A 71 -5.75 -2.92 -2.75
C SER A 71 -7.25 -2.84 -2.98
N SER A 72 -7.94 -3.98 -3.13
CA SER A 72 -9.38 -4.04 -3.29
C SER A 72 -10.14 -3.61 -2.03
N THR A 73 -9.65 -4.00 -0.83
CA THR A 73 -10.21 -3.53 0.44
C THR A 73 -10.04 -2.03 0.60
N LEU A 74 -8.83 -1.52 0.31
CA LEU A 74 -8.54 -0.08 0.40
C LEU A 74 -9.39 0.73 -0.58
N LEU A 75 -9.54 0.27 -1.82
CA LEU A 75 -10.45 0.89 -2.80
C LEU A 75 -11.89 0.96 -2.25
N THR A 76 -12.38 -0.15 -1.69
CA THR A 76 -13.72 -0.18 -1.08
C THR A 76 -13.84 0.84 0.06
N GLN A 77 -12.83 0.98 0.91
CA GLN A 77 -12.81 1.99 1.99
C GLN A 77 -12.88 3.41 1.41
N ILE A 78 -12.09 3.71 0.38
CA ILE A 78 -12.09 5.03 -0.30
C ILE A 78 -13.46 5.31 -0.92
N GLN A 79 -14.05 4.34 -1.63
CA GLN A 79 -15.40 4.45 -2.21
C GLN A 79 -16.48 4.68 -1.16
N GLN A 80 -16.28 4.19 0.07
CA GLN A 80 -17.18 4.43 1.21
C GLN A 80 -16.91 5.75 1.95
N GLY A 81 -15.95 6.54 1.48
CA GLY A 81 -15.61 7.84 2.06
C GLY A 81 -14.69 7.77 3.27
N ALA A 82 -13.87 6.71 3.40
CA ALA A 82 -12.82 6.70 4.41
C ALA A 82 -11.83 7.86 4.16
N PRO A 83 -11.49 8.64 5.19
CA PRO A 83 -10.56 9.75 5.05
C PRO A 83 -9.17 9.21 4.68
N ALA A 84 -8.63 9.69 3.56
CA ALA A 84 -7.28 9.35 3.11
C ALA A 84 -6.75 10.43 2.15
N ASP A 85 -5.45 10.62 2.14
CA ASP A 85 -4.76 11.60 1.30
C ASP A 85 -4.10 10.95 0.09
N VAL A 86 -3.61 9.71 0.26
CA VAL A 86 -2.87 8.97 -0.78
C VAL A 86 -3.37 7.54 -0.89
N PHE A 87 -3.47 7.04 -2.12
CA PHE A 87 -3.70 5.64 -2.42
C PHE A 87 -2.56 5.06 -3.25
N ALA A 88 -1.99 3.92 -2.80
CA ALA A 88 -0.96 3.16 -3.51
C ALA A 88 -1.40 1.70 -3.68
N SER A 89 -1.69 1.31 -4.92
CA SER A 89 -2.24 0.00 -5.26
C SER A 89 -1.16 -0.97 -5.77
N ALA A 90 -1.36 -2.28 -5.55
CA ALA A 90 -0.56 -3.36 -6.13
C ALA A 90 -1.01 -3.78 -7.54
N ALA A 91 -2.07 -3.19 -8.07
CA ALA A 91 -2.52 -3.41 -9.42
C ALA A 91 -3.12 -2.14 -10.04
N GLN A 92 -3.11 -2.10 -11.38
CA GLN A 92 -3.63 -0.98 -12.16
C GLN A 92 -5.17 -0.91 -12.10
N ASP A 93 -5.81 -2.09 -12.04
CA ASP A 93 -7.27 -2.20 -12.15
C ASP A 93 -7.99 -1.41 -11.04
N GLU A 94 -7.54 -1.52 -9.79
CA GLU A 94 -8.12 -0.78 -8.64
C GLU A 94 -7.88 0.73 -8.75
N MET A 95 -6.72 1.13 -9.25
CA MET A 95 -6.43 2.55 -9.44
C MET A 95 -7.25 3.14 -10.60
N ASP A 96 -7.45 2.39 -11.67
CA ASP A 96 -8.28 2.79 -12.81
C ASP A 96 -9.75 2.93 -12.38
N GLU A 97 -10.23 2.04 -11.50
CA GLU A 97 -11.56 2.14 -10.92
C GLU A 97 -11.68 3.38 -10.02
N ALA A 98 -10.72 3.62 -9.12
CA ALA A 98 -10.69 4.83 -8.30
C ALA A 98 -10.68 6.11 -9.16
N ALA A 99 -9.89 6.13 -10.24
CA ALA A 99 -9.84 7.27 -11.15
C ALA A 99 -11.15 7.47 -11.94
N LYS A 100 -11.79 6.38 -12.36
CA LYS A 100 -13.10 6.40 -13.04
C LYS A 100 -14.21 6.94 -12.14
N ASP A 101 -14.14 6.62 -10.84
CA ASP A 101 -15.09 7.10 -9.83
C ASP A 101 -14.80 8.55 -9.39
N GLY A 102 -13.75 9.18 -9.93
CA GLY A 102 -13.37 10.56 -9.62
C GLY A 102 -12.71 10.75 -8.26
N LEU A 103 -12.18 9.66 -7.67
CA LEU A 103 -11.59 9.67 -6.33
C LEU A 103 -10.10 10.08 -6.32
N VAL A 104 -9.48 10.24 -7.51
CA VAL A 104 -8.05 10.50 -7.67
C VAL A 104 -7.78 11.90 -8.17
N ALA A 105 -6.93 12.65 -7.48
CA ALA A 105 -6.46 13.97 -7.88
C ALA A 105 -5.41 13.87 -9.00
N GLY A 106 -5.78 14.29 -10.20
CA GLY A 106 -4.90 14.31 -11.35
C GLY A 106 -4.64 12.92 -11.95
N LYS A 107 -3.39 12.65 -12.36
CA LYS A 107 -3.04 11.41 -13.05
C LYS A 107 -2.21 10.49 -12.14
N PRO A 108 -2.63 9.24 -11.94
CA PRO A 108 -1.82 8.25 -11.24
C PRO A 108 -0.44 8.05 -11.88
N LYS A 109 0.56 7.77 -11.05
CA LYS A 109 1.93 7.45 -11.50
C LYS A 109 2.23 5.99 -11.19
N ILE A 110 2.73 5.24 -12.19
CA ILE A 110 3.37 3.95 -11.92
C ILE A 110 4.72 4.25 -11.26
N PHE A 111 4.92 3.76 -10.03
CA PHE A 111 6.14 4.08 -9.29
C PHE A 111 7.08 2.87 -9.14
N VAL A 112 6.55 1.64 -9.10
CA VAL A 112 7.34 0.40 -9.09
C VAL A 112 6.64 -0.72 -9.84
N LYS A 113 7.39 -1.80 -10.08
CA LYS A 113 6.91 -3.10 -10.56
C LYS A 113 7.24 -4.16 -9.52
N ASN A 114 6.52 -5.28 -9.59
CA ASN A 114 6.79 -6.45 -8.76
C ASN A 114 6.58 -7.73 -9.57
N ARG A 115 7.12 -8.85 -9.07
CA ARG A 115 6.93 -10.17 -9.68
C ARG A 115 6.47 -11.14 -8.62
N GLU A 116 5.58 -12.05 -9.02
CA GLU A 116 5.22 -13.13 -8.13
C GLU A 116 6.30 -14.21 -8.03
N VAL A 117 6.37 -14.77 -6.86
CA VAL A 117 7.21 -15.90 -6.49
C VAL A 117 6.40 -16.89 -5.66
N ILE A 118 6.85 -18.13 -5.56
CA ILE A 118 6.32 -19.06 -4.57
C ILE A 118 7.18 -18.95 -3.32
N ILE A 119 6.57 -18.68 -2.17
CA ILE A 119 7.23 -18.68 -0.87
C ILE A 119 6.90 -19.99 -0.17
N VAL A 120 7.93 -20.67 0.31
CA VAL A 120 7.82 -21.97 1.02
C VAL A 120 8.59 -21.91 2.34
N PRO A 121 8.25 -22.74 3.35
CA PRO A 121 9.05 -22.84 4.58
C PRO A 121 10.49 -23.28 4.26
N VAL A 122 11.46 -22.85 5.04
CA VAL A 122 12.87 -23.27 4.86
C VAL A 122 13.03 -24.79 4.92
N ALA A 123 12.25 -25.48 5.75
CA ALA A 123 12.24 -26.94 5.87
C ALA A 123 11.63 -27.63 4.63
N ASN A 124 10.77 -26.94 3.90
CA ASN A 124 10.14 -27.38 2.65
C ASN A 124 9.61 -28.83 2.70
N PRO A 125 8.69 -29.17 3.63
CA PRO A 125 8.25 -30.56 3.81
C PRO A 125 7.55 -31.15 2.59
N ALA A 126 6.92 -30.32 1.76
CA ALA A 126 6.27 -30.72 0.51
C ALA A 126 7.25 -30.88 -0.69
N ASN A 127 8.56 -30.62 -0.48
CA ASN A 127 9.59 -30.70 -1.54
C ASN A 127 9.23 -29.91 -2.81
N ILE A 128 8.83 -28.66 -2.62
CA ILE A 128 8.53 -27.72 -3.71
C ILE A 128 9.84 -27.06 -4.14
N GLU A 129 10.46 -27.59 -5.18
CA GLU A 129 11.74 -27.11 -5.71
C GLU A 129 11.58 -26.28 -7.00
N ARG A 130 10.45 -26.45 -7.67
CA ARG A 130 10.10 -25.77 -8.93
C ARG A 130 8.64 -25.37 -8.90
N PHE A 131 8.28 -24.33 -9.66
CA PHE A 131 6.91 -23.85 -9.79
C PHE A 131 5.88 -24.96 -9.99
N ARG A 132 6.15 -25.90 -10.92
CA ARG A 132 5.21 -27.01 -11.17
C ARG A 132 4.93 -27.92 -9.96
N ASP A 133 5.81 -27.89 -8.96
CA ASP A 133 5.69 -28.76 -7.79
C ASP A 133 4.52 -28.35 -6.87
N VAL A 134 3.95 -27.14 -7.04
CA VAL A 134 2.76 -26.68 -6.30
C VAL A 134 1.50 -27.46 -6.65
N ALA A 135 1.50 -28.17 -7.79
CA ALA A 135 0.42 -29.05 -8.20
C ALA A 135 0.55 -30.50 -7.64
N LYS A 136 1.61 -30.80 -6.86
CA LYS A 136 1.72 -32.13 -6.22
C LYS A 136 0.55 -32.36 -5.28
N PRO A 137 0.04 -33.60 -5.19
CA PRO A 137 -0.97 -33.95 -4.20
C PRO A 137 -0.52 -33.63 -2.77
N ASP A 138 -1.48 -33.28 -1.91
CA ASP A 138 -1.28 -33.01 -0.49
C ASP A 138 -0.45 -31.76 -0.15
N VAL A 139 -0.10 -30.91 -1.11
CA VAL A 139 0.46 -29.59 -0.86
C VAL A 139 -0.60 -28.72 -0.19
N ARG A 140 -0.29 -28.14 0.97
CA ARG A 140 -1.17 -27.17 1.63
C ARG A 140 -0.84 -25.78 1.10
N LEU A 141 -1.56 -25.36 0.06
CA LEU A 141 -1.40 -24.05 -0.57
C LEU A 141 -2.32 -23.04 0.11
N VAL A 142 -1.81 -21.85 0.37
CA VAL A 142 -2.61 -20.69 0.80
C VAL A 142 -2.52 -19.61 -0.26
N LEU A 143 -3.62 -18.95 -0.55
CA LEU A 143 -3.70 -17.80 -1.45
C LEU A 143 -4.32 -16.61 -0.71
N ALA A 144 -4.22 -15.43 -1.29
CA ALA A 144 -5.10 -14.33 -0.92
C ALA A 144 -6.54 -14.61 -1.41
N GLU A 145 -7.52 -13.88 -0.88
CA GLU A 145 -8.92 -13.95 -1.32
C GLU A 145 -9.08 -13.54 -2.79
N ASP A 146 -10.14 -14.02 -3.43
CA ASP A 146 -10.48 -13.65 -4.80
C ASP A 146 -10.71 -12.13 -4.91
N GLY A 147 -10.19 -11.51 -5.96
CA GLY A 147 -10.21 -10.06 -6.15
C GLY A 147 -9.12 -9.29 -5.39
N VAL A 148 -8.26 -9.98 -4.64
CA VAL A 148 -7.00 -9.40 -4.16
C VAL A 148 -5.96 -9.49 -5.28
N PRO A 149 -5.22 -8.42 -5.63
CA PRO A 149 -4.28 -8.41 -6.75
C PRO A 149 -3.32 -9.60 -6.80
N ALA A 150 -2.76 -10.03 -5.67
CA ALA A 150 -1.87 -11.19 -5.62
C ALA A 150 -2.59 -12.49 -6.04
N ALA A 151 -3.85 -12.70 -5.61
CA ALA A 151 -4.63 -13.85 -6.04
C ALA A 151 -4.95 -13.80 -7.54
N ASP A 152 -5.32 -12.63 -8.05
CA ASP A 152 -5.65 -12.43 -9.46
C ASP A 152 -4.45 -12.66 -10.37
N TYR A 153 -3.25 -12.21 -9.96
CA TYR A 153 -2.01 -12.51 -10.68
C TYR A 153 -1.66 -14.00 -10.61
N ALA A 154 -1.79 -14.64 -9.44
CA ALA A 154 -1.60 -16.09 -9.29
C ALA A 154 -2.52 -16.88 -10.23
N LEU A 155 -3.82 -16.56 -10.29
CA LEU A 155 -4.76 -17.19 -11.19
C LEU A 155 -4.40 -16.99 -12.67
N LYS A 156 -4.00 -15.78 -13.06
CA LYS A 156 -3.53 -15.50 -14.43
C LYS A 156 -2.26 -16.30 -14.78
N ILE A 157 -1.33 -16.47 -13.83
CA ILE A 157 -0.12 -17.30 -13.99
C ILE A 157 -0.50 -18.77 -14.16
N LEU A 158 -1.39 -19.29 -13.31
CA LEU A 158 -1.86 -20.68 -13.38
C LEU A 158 -2.59 -20.96 -14.69
N GLY A 159 -3.44 -20.05 -15.16
CA GLY A 159 -4.10 -20.15 -16.46
C GLY A 159 -3.11 -20.23 -17.62
N LYS A 160 -2.03 -19.41 -17.61
CA LYS A 160 -0.94 -19.51 -18.60
C LYS A 160 -0.19 -20.85 -18.50
N ALA A 161 0.01 -21.36 -17.30
CA ALA A 161 0.73 -22.59 -17.04
C ALA A 161 0.01 -23.85 -17.57
N ASN A 162 -1.31 -23.81 -17.78
CA ASN A 162 -2.06 -24.88 -18.45
C ASN A 162 -1.52 -25.21 -19.84
N ALA A 163 -0.99 -24.23 -20.56
CA ALA A 163 -0.42 -24.45 -21.89
C ALA A 163 0.91 -25.22 -21.84
N GLU A 164 1.67 -25.08 -20.75
CA GLU A 164 2.99 -25.70 -20.60
C GLU A 164 2.93 -27.05 -19.86
N TYR A 165 2.10 -27.14 -18.80
CA TYR A 165 2.07 -28.32 -17.92
C TYR A 165 0.84 -29.22 -18.12
N GLY A 166 -0.10 -28.83 -18.98
CA GLY A 166 -1.34 -29.56 -19.27
C GLY A 166 -2.57 -28.83 -18.73
N SER A 167 -3.70 -29.05 -19.43
CA SER A 167 -4.97 -28.29 -19.20
C SER A 167 -5.59 -28.44 -17.80
N GLY A 168 -5.10 -29.38 -16.99
CA GLY A 168 -5.56 -29.61 -15.61
C GLY A 168 -4.68 -28.97 -14.56
N PHE A 169 -3.53 -28.39 -14.94
CA PHE A 169 -2.53 -27.89 -13.98
C PHE A 169 -3.10 -26.88 -13.00
N GLU A 170 -3.81 -25.87 -13.50
CA GLU A 170 -4.47 -24.85 -12.67
C GLU A 170 -5.44 -25.49 -11.67
N GLN A 171 -6.26 -26.44 -12.13
CA GLN A 171 -7.24 -27.11 -11.25
C GLN A 171 -6.55 -27.97 -10.19
N ASP A 172 -5.45 -28.67 -10.55
CA ASP A 172 -4.65 -29.44 -9.59
C ASP A 172 -4.08 -28.53 -8.51
N VAL A 173 -3.52 -27.37 -8.88
CA VAL A 173 -3.02 -26.38 -7.93
C VAL A 173 -4.14 -25.82 -7.06
N LEU A 174 -5.27 -25.43 -7.64
CA LEU A 174 -6.39 -24.87 -6.89
C LEU A 174 -7.05 -25.87 -5.94
N SER A 175 -6.99 -27.18 -6.27
CA SER A 175 -7.47 -28.23 -5.36
C SER A 175 -6.64 -28.36 -4.09
N ASN A 176 -5.41 -27.86 -4.09
CA ASN A 176 -4.49 -27.81 -2.96
C ASN A 176 -4.72 -26.60 -2.02
N VAL A 177 -5.60 -25.67 -2.40
CA VAL A 177 -5.87 -24.47 -1.60
C VAL A 177 -6.63 -24.84 -0.33
N VAL A 178 -5.98 -24.68 0.82
CA VAL A 178 -6.55 -25.01 2.14
C VAL A 178 -7.12 -23.79 2.85
N SER A 179 -6.71 -22.58 2.47
CA SER A 179 -7.17 -21.34 3.06
C SER A 179 -6.98 -20.16 2.09
N ARG A 180 -7.80 -19.13 2.25
CA ARG A 180 -7.65 -17.83 1.60
C ARG A 180 -7.59 -16.75 2.66
N GLU A 181 -6.67 -15.82 2.49
CA GLU A 181 -6.37 -14.78 3.48
C GLU A 181 -6.71 -13.39 2.90
N ALA A 182 -7.04 -12.46 3.78
CA ALA A 182 -7.52 -11.12 3.40
C ALA A 182 -6.55 -10.32 2.51
N ASP A 183 -5.24 -10.61 2.61
CA ASP A 183 -4.19 -9.97 1.83
C ASP A 183 -2.97 -10.90 1.66
N VAL A 184 -2.00 -10.48 0.82
CA VAL A 184 -0.81 -11.27 0.50
C VAL A 184 0.10 -11.48 1.71
N ARG A 185 0.23 -10.50 2.61
CA ARG A 185 1.08 -10.62 3.81
C ARG A 185 0.51 -11.63 4.80
N ALA A 186 -0.80 -11.67 4.95
CA ALA A 186 -1.48 -12.68 5.74
C ALA A 186 -1.22 -14.09 5.17
N ALA A 187 -1.28 -14.27 3.84
CA ALA A 187 -0.96 -15.54 3.18
C ALA A 187 0.51 -15.94 3.39
N VAL A 188 1.45 -15.02 3.24
CA VAL A 188 2.89 -15.26 3.52
C VAL A 188 3.11 -15.66 4.97
N ASN A 189 2.44 -15.02 5.92
CA ASN A 189 2.56 -15.35 7.34
C ASN A 189 2.14 -16.80 7.65
N ARG A 190 1.16 -17.37 6.94
CA ARG A 190 0.78 -18.79 7.10
C ARG A 190 1.95 -19.72 6.78
N VAL A 191 2.75 -19.37 5.78
CA VAL A 191 3.98 -20.11 5.44
C VAL A 191 5.08 -19.88 6.47
N VAL A 192 5.27 -18.64 6.92
CA VAL A 192 6.27 -18.26 7.93
C VAL A 192 6.08 -19.03 9.26
N VAL A 193 4.82 -19.28 9.66
CA VAL A 193 4.50 -20.05 10.86
C VAL A 193 4.32 -21.55 10.60
N SER A 194 4.60 -22.02 9.36
CA SER A 194 4.50 -23.42 8.93
C SER A 194 3.08 -24.01 8.96
N ASP A 195 2.07 -23.17 8.90
CA ASP A 195 0.67 -23.58 8.75
C ASP A 195 0.32 -23.94 7.30
N ALA A 196 1.16 -23.54 6.35
CA ALA A 196 1.05 -23.86 4.93
C ALA A 196 2.40 -24.30 4.35
N ASP A 197 2.36 -25.03 3.24
CA ASP A 197 3.55 -25.51 2.54
C ASP A 197 4.00 -24.56 1.45
N ALA A 198 3.09 -23.71 0.94
CA ALA A 198 3.39 -22.72 -0.07
C ALA A 198 2.34 -21.60 -0.10
N THR A 199 2.76 -20.45 -0.61
CA THR A 199 1.88 -19.38 -1.07
C THR A 199 2.46 -18.70 -2.31
N PHE A 200 1.58 -18.10 -3.13
CA PHE A 200 1.98 -17.06 -4.05
C PHE A 200 2.15 -15.76 -3.28
N GLY A 201 3.23 -15.07 -3.51
CA GLY A 201 3.53 -13.77 -2.94
C GLY A 201 4.45 -13.00 -3.87
N TYR A 202 4.70 -11.75 -3.57
CA TYR A 202 5.60 -10.93 -4.36
C TYR A 202 7.06 -11.09 -3.92
N ALA A 203 8.00 -10.75 -4.79
CA ALA A 203 9.42 -10.73 -4.46
C ALA A 203 9.71 -9.80 -3.27
N SER A 204 8.98 -8.69 -3.14
CA SER A 204 9.06 -7.76 -2.00
C SER A 204 8.54 -8.33 -0.68
N ASP A 205 7.71 -9.39 -0.71
CA ASP A 205 7.24 -10.04 0.51
C ASP A 205 8.30 -10.97 1.13
N TYR A 206 9.36 -11.29 0.38
CA TYR A 206 10.50 -12.05 0.89
C TYR A 206 11.49 -11.15 1.63
N THR A 207 11.05 -10.59 2.73
CA THR A 207 11.76 -9.60 3.54
C THR A 207 12.89 -10.21 4.39
N PRO A 208 13.89 -9.43 4.83
CA PRO A 208 15.03 -9.92 5.61
C PRO A 208 14.65 -10.69 6.89
N ASP A 209 13.56 -10.32 7.56
CA ASP A 209 13.09 -10.91 8.80
C ASP A 209 12.51 -12.33 8.65
N ILE A 210 12.05 -12.70 7.44
CA ILE A 210 11.51 -14.04 7.17
C ILE A 210 12.48 -14.98 6.44
N ARG A 211 13.60 -14.49 5.91
CA ARG A 211 14.57 -15.28 5.09
C ARG A 211 15.17 -16.48 5.84
N ASN A 212 15.22 -16.42 7.16
CA ASN A 212 15.69 -17.55 7.98
C ASN A 212 14.63 -18.66 8.17
N ARG A 213 13.37 -18.39 7.87
CA ARG A 213 12.23 -19.31 8.03
C ARG A 213 11.63 -19.76 6.70
N THR A 214 11.89 -19.02 5.61
CA THR A 214 11.30 -19.25 4.29
C THR A 214 12.34 -19.28 3.18
N LYS A 215 11.94 -19.79 2.01
CA LYS A 215 12.69 -19.76 0.75
C LYS A 215 11.76 -19.34 -0.38
N VAL A 216 12.37 -18.86 -1.46
CA VAL A 216 11.68 -18.51 -2.69
C VAL A 216 11.90 -19.59 -3.75
N VAL A 217 10.83 -20.00 -4.39
CA VAL A 217 10.85 -20.78 -5.62
C VAL A 217 10.38 -19.89 -6.77
N GLN A 218 11.21 -19.76 -7.80
CA GLN A 218 10.94 -18.84 -8.91
C GLN A 218 9.84 -19.39 -9.83
N ILE A 219 8.95 -18.51 -10.25
CA ILE A 219 8.01 -18.76 -11.32
C ILE A 219 8.73 -18.51 -12.65
N PRO A 220 8.61 -19.41 -13.65
CA PRO A 220 9.26 -19.21 -14.95
C PRO A 220 8.90 -17.84 -15.55
N PRO A 221 9.87 -17.09 -16.08
CA PRO A 221 9.63 -15.72 -16.57
C PRO A 221 8.51 -15.62 -17.61
N ASP A 222 8.39 -16.62 -18.49
CA ASP A 222 7.37 -16.66 -19.54
C ASP A 222 5.94 -16.86 -18.99
N LEU A 223 5.82 -17.45 -17.80
CA LEU A 223 4.55 -17.64 -17.11
C LEU A 223 4.25 -16.47 -16.17
N ASN A 224 5.28 -15.86 -15.61
CA ASN A 224 5.12 -14.79 -14.60
C ASN A 224 4.41 -13.58 -15.21
N ILE A 225 3.85 -12.76 -14.32
CA ILE A 225 3.23 -11.49 -14.65
C ILE A 225 3.95 -10.39 -13.87
N VAL A 226 4.23 -9.30 -14.56
CA VAL A 226 4.81 -8.11 -13.93
C VAL A 226 3.65 -7.26 -13.40
N ALA A 227 3.49 -7.22 -12.09
CA ALA A 227 2.56 -6.31 -11.43
C ALA A 227 3.11 -4.88 -11.51
N THR A 228 2.26 -3.93 -11.91
CA THR A 228 2.59 -2.50 -11.92
C THR A 228 1.85 -1.82 -10.78
N TYR A 229 2.58 -1.05 -9.99
CA TYR A 229 2.04 -0.39 -8.80
C TYR A 229 1.85 1.10 -9.07
N PRO A 230 0.60 1.55 -9.19
CA PRO A 230 0.26 2.97 -9.28
C PRO A 230 0.10 3.61 -7.90
N ILE A 231 0.42 4.91 -7.83
CA ILE A 231 0.20 5.78 -6.68
C ILE A 231 -0.45 7.09 -7.13
N ALA A 232 -1.35 7.62 -6.32
CA ALA A 232 -1.96 8.92 -6.53
C ALA A 232 -2.34 9.60 -5.22
N ALA A 233 -2.37 10.93 -5.23
CA ALA A 233 -3.13 11.70 -4.24
C ALA A 233 -4.63 11.52 -4.49
N LEU A 234 -5.43 11.55 -3.44
CA LEU A 234 -6.88 11.48 -3.55
C LEU A 234 -7.50 12.88 -3.75
N GLU A 235 -8.69 12.93 -4.39
CA GLU A 235 -9.37 14.20 -4.72
C GLU A 235 -9.81 14.93 -3.45
N ASP A 236 -10.31 14.17 -2.46
CA ASP A 236 -10.80 14.70 -1.18
C ASP A 236 -9.74 14.68 -0.07
N ALA A 237 -8.43 14.70 -0.43
CA ALA A 237 -7.34 14.73 0.53
C ALA A 237 -7.47 15.94 1.49
N GLU A 238 -7.36 15.70 2.80
CA GLU A 238 -7.37 16.77 3.80
C GLU A 238 -6.14 17.65 3.67
N ASN A 239 -4.99 17.05 3.29
CA ASN A 239 -3.72 17.72 3.11
C ASN A 239 -3.15 17.51 1.70
N PRO A 240 -3.73 18.13 0.64
CA PRO A 240 -3.36 17.85 -0.74
C PRO A 240 -1.92 18.21 -1.10
N ASP A 241 -1.29 19.18 -0.40
CA ASP A 241 0.12 19.50 -0.58
C ASP A 241 1.02 18.39 -0.04
N LEU A 242 0.77 17.90 1.19
CA LEU A 242 1.50 16.77 1.78
C LEU A 242 1.31 15.49 0.96
N ALA A 243 0.10 15.24 0.43
CA ALA A 243 -0.16 14.10 -0.47
C ALA A 243 0.72 14.16 -1.72
N ARG A 244 0.87 15.34 -2.34
CA ARG A 244 1.76 15.55 -3.50
C ARG A 244 3.23 15.39 -3.14
N ASP A 245 3.64 15.88 -1.97
CA ASP A 245 5.01 15.76 -1.49
C ASP A 245 5.37 14.30 -1.18
N TRP A 246 4.45 13.53 -0.59
CA TRP A 246 4.60 12.08 -0.42
C TRP A 246 4.77 11.36 -1.75
N VAL A 247 3.88 11.61 -2.73
CA VAL A 247 4.00 11.01 -4.07
C VAL A 247 5.32 11.40 -4.73
N SER A 248 5.80 12.63 -4.49
CA SER A 248 7.09 13.11 -4.99
C SER A 248 8.26 12.37 -4.33
N LEU A 249 8.24 12.17 -3.01
CA LEU A 249 9.25 11.37 -2.30
C LEU A 249 9.27 9.93 -2.83
N VAL A 250 8.12 9.26 -2.90
CA VAL A 250 8.01 7.87 -3.39
C VAL A 250 8.60 7.72 -4.80
N THR A 251 8.40 8.72 -5.66
CA THR A 251 8.90 8.70 -7.05
C THR A 251 10.29 9.34 -7.24
N SER A 252 10.93 9.83 -6.18
CA SER A 252 12.28 10.41 -6.20
C SER A 252 13.37 9.33 -6.27
N GLU A 253 14.62 9.73 -6.56
CA GLU A 253 15.77 8.80 -6.51
C GLU A 253 15.96 8.19 -5.11
N GLU A 254 15.69 8.95 -4.04
CA GLU A 254 15.75 8.48 -2.66
C GLU A 254 14.67 7.44 -2.38
N GLY A 255 13.42 7.74 -2.73
CA GLY A 255 12.31 6.81 -2.57
C GLY A 255 12.49 5.53 -3.39
N GLN A 256 12.97 5.65 -4.63
CA GLN A 256 13.22 4.48 -5.48
C GLN A 256 14.32 3.57 -4.93
N ARG A 257 15.39 4.12 -4.33
CA ARG A 257 16.41 3.29 -3.64
C ARG A 257 15.82 2.49 -2.48
N VAL A 258 15.00 3.12 -1.64
CA VAL A 258 14.31 2.41 -0.56
C VAL A 258 13.45 1.28 -1.11
N LEU A 259 12.66 1.55 -2.14
CA LEU A 259 11.79 0.55 -2.77
C LEU A 259 12.59 -0.63 -3.35
N GLU A 260 13.74 -0.37 -3.99
CA GLU A 260 14.66 -1.40 -4.50
C GLU A 260 15.28 -2.26 -3.38
N GLU A 261 15.66 -1.65 -2.25
CA GLU A 261 16.21 -2.37 -1.09
C GLU A 261 15.20 -3.37 -0.51
N TRP A 262 13.90 -3.08 -0.64
CA TRP A 262 12.79 -3.96 -0.27
C TRP A 262 12.32 -4.88 -1.40
N GLY A 263 13.09 -5.01 -2.49
CA GLY A 263 12.87 -6.00 -3.56
C GLY A 263 11.82 -5.61 -4.60
N LEU A 264 11.41 -4.35 -4.64
CA LEU A 264 10.57 -3.79 -5.70
C LEU A 264 11.45 -3.40 -6.89
N GLU A 265 10.92 -3.51 -8.11
CA GLU A 265 11.64 -3.14 -9.33
C GLU A 265 11.25 -1.71 -9.75
N PRO A 266 12.19 -0.84 -10.19
CA PRO A 266 11.86 0.48 -10.71
C PRO A 266 10.83 0.42 -11.85
N ALA A 267 9.98 1.44 -11.93
CA ALA A 267 8.98 1.50 -13.00
C ALA A 267 9.59 1.75 -14.39
N VAL A 268 10.74 2.42 -14.45
CA VAL A 268 11.45 2.83 -15.70
C VAL A 268 12.77 2.10 -15.83
#